data_340eb8ee48783f7f5b7df785ba7b37c3
#
_entry.id   340eb8ee48783f7f5b7df785ba7b37c3
#
_cell.length_a   1.000
_cell.length_b   1.000
_cell.length_c   1.000
_cell.angle_alpha   90.00
_cell.angle_beta   90.00
_cell.angle_gamma   90.00
#
_symmetry.space_group_name_H-M   'P 1'
#
loop_
_entity.id
_entity.type
_entity.pdbx_description
1 polymer ?
#
loop_
_entity_poly.entity_id
_entity_poly.type
_entity_poly.pdbx_seq_one_letter_code
_entity_poly.pdbx_strand_id
1 'polypeptide(L)'
;NAEDAIGELVNLTGAALFEGYYKNPEAVAERLRGTAFLTGDLAYRDEAGFFYFAGRTSDRLRVDSENFSAAPVERVLSRYPGVTLAAVYPVPDARTGDQVMATLQFEDPESFDPADFAAFLEAQPDLGTKWAPRFLSVVSDVPVTATQKINKPSLRRDAWLVNETVFHRPGRDIAFEVLDENALARLEALFEQNGRAHLLPLKPAETTIKEKA
;
A
#
# COMPACT_ATOMS: atom_id res chain seq x y z
N ASN A 1 11.85 -20.14 10.69
CA ASN A 1 11.94 -18.81 10.12
C ASN A 1 10.86 -17.91 10.76
N ALA A 2 11.23 -16.73 11.26
CA ALA A 2 10.29 -15.84 11.96
C ALA A 2 9.12 -15.41 11.04
N GLU A 3 9.35 -15.29 9.75
CA GLU A 3 8.34 -14.93 8.75
C GLU A 3 7.27 -16.02 8.57
N ASP A 4 7.63 -17.29 8.74
CA ASP A 4 6.69 -18.43 8.65
C ASP A 4 5.77 -18.50 9.87
N ALA A 5 6.16 -17.82 10.95
CA ALA A 5 5.42 -17.79 12.21
C ALA A 5 4.52 -16.54 12.38
N ILE A 6 4.46 -15.65 11.38
CA ILE A 6 3.61 -14.46 11.44
C ILE A 6 2.14 -14.85 11.33
N GLY A 7 1.36 -14.46 12.32
CA GLY A 7 -0.10 -14.66 12.37
C GLY A 7 -0.82 -13.42 12.88
N GLU A 8 -2.15 -13.40 12.73
CA GLU A 8 -2.96 -12.33 13.30
C GLU A 8 -3.07 -12.48 14.82
N LEU A 9 -2.88 -11.38 15.55
CA LEU A 9 -3.16 -11.32 16.98
C LEU A 9 -4.67 -11.42 17.22
N VAL A 10 -5.07 -12.41 18.01
CA VAL A 10 -6.47 -12.66 18.35
C VAL A 10 -6.66 -12.62 19.85
N ASN A 11 -7.60 -11.80 20.33
CA ASN A 11 -8.04 -11.83 21.70
C ASN A 11 -9.22 -12.81 21.84
N LEU A 12 -8.98 -13.97 22.44
CA LEU A 12 -9.97 -15.06 22.50
C LEU A 12 -11.23 -14.73 23.34
N THR A 13 -11.15 -13.73 24.22
CA THR A 13 -12.25 -13.29 25.07
C THR A 13 -12.66 -11.84 24.81
N GLY A 14 -12.03 -11.20 23.86
CA GLY A 14 -12.14 -9.75 23.60
C GLY A 14 -13.49 -9.30 23.05
N ALA A 15 -14.27 -10.22 22.47
CA ALA A 15 -15.61 -9.92 21.99
C ALA A 15 -16.56 -9.41 23.10
N ALA A 16 -16.35 -9.83 24.34
CA ALA A 16 -17.19 -9.40 25.47
C ALA A 16 -17.02 -7.91 25.83
N LEU A 17 -15.89 -7.30 25.45
CA LEU A 17 -15.58 -5.89 25.74
C LEU A 17 -15.76 -5.00 24.49
N PHE A 18 -16.05 -5.59 23.34
CA PHE A 18 -16.22 -4.87 22.08
C PHE A 18 -17.70 -4.61 21.82
N GLU A 19 -18.13 -3.38 22.01
CA GLU A 19 -19.53 -2.96 21.79
C GLU A 19 -19.89 -2.77 20.31
N GLY A 20 -18.90 -2.84 19.40
CA GLY A 20 -19.07 -2.69 17.96
C GLY A 20 -18.66 -1.32 17.44
N TYR A 21 -18.70 -1.18 16.11
CA TYR A 21 -18.49 0.09 15.43
C TYR A 21 -19.83 0.79 15.19
N TYR A 22 -19.89 2.08 15.50
CA TYR A 22 -21.12 2.87 15.33
C TYR A 22 -21.62 2.84 13.89
N LYS A 23 -22.86 2.37 13.70
CA LYS A 23 -23.54 2.25 12.40
C LYS A 23 -22.75 1.48 11.31
N ASN A 24 -21.85 0.56 11.68
CA ASN A 24 -21.07 -0.23 10.74
C ASN A 24 -21.06 -1.72 11.14
N PRO A 25 -22.17 -2.44 10.91
CA PRO A 25 -22.29 -3.86 11.29
C PRO A 25 -21.37 -4.78 10.47
N GLU A 26 -21.01 -4.40 9.23
CA GLU A 26 -20.09 -5.17 8.38
C GLU A 26 -18.69 -5.19 8.99
N ALA A 27 -18.18 -4.02 9.39
CA ALA A 27 -16.88 -3.93 10.07
C ALA A 27 -16.86 -4.66 11.42
N VAL A 28 -18.02 -4.74 12.13
CA VAL A 28 -18.15 -5.56 13.35
C VAL A 28 -18.02 -7.04 13.00
N ALA A 29 -18.72 -7.51 11.97
CA ALA A 29 -18.70 -8.90 11.55
C ALA A 29 -17.29 -9.36 11.09
N GLU A 30 -16.51 -8.47 10.49
CA GLU A 30 -15.12 -8.74 10.12
C GLU A 30 -14.21 -8.98 11.33
N ARG A 31 -14.51 -8.34 12.47
CA ARG A 31 -13.66 -8.38 13.67
C ARG A 31 -14.04 -9.48 14.66
N LEU A 32 -15.20 -10.10 14.52
CA LEU A 32 -15.68 -11.08 15.48
C LEU A 32 -15.72 -12.50 14.89
N ARG A 33 -15.22 -13.46 15.66
CA ARG A 33 -15.35 -14.90 15.40
C ARG A 33 -15.76 -15.60 16.70
N GLY A 34 -17.07 -15.70 16.92
CA GLY A 34 -17.61 -16.16 18.21
C GLY A 34 -17.21 -15.21 19.34
N THR A 35 -16.47 -15.70 20.35
CA THR A 35 -15.96 -14.90 21.48
C THR A 35 -14.64 -14.21 21.18
N ALA A 36 -14.01 -14.52 20.05
CA ALA A 36 -12.71 -14.00 19.69
C ALA A 36 -12.84 -12.65 18.94
N PHE A 37 -11.98 -11.71 19.31
CA PHE A 37 -11.81 -10.45 18.62
C PHE A 37 -10.51 -10.47 17.79
N LEU A 38 -10.63 -10.28 16.48
CA LEU A 38 -9.54 -10.17 15.53
C LEU A 38 -9.03 -8.74 15.54
N THR A 39 -7.76 -8.55 15.94
CA THR A 39 -7.21 -7.18 16.09
C THR A 39 -6.88 -6.53 14.75
N GLY A 40 -6.63 -7.33 13.73
CA GLY A 40 -6.10 -6.89 12.45
C GLY A 40 -4.59 -6.61 12.49
N ASP A 41 -3.93 -6.86 13.61
CA ASP A 41 -2.50 -6.71 13.77
C ASP A 41 -1.80 -8.07 13.58
N LEU A 42 -0.73 -8.06 12.77
CA LEU A 42 0.11 -9.23 12.54
C LEU A 42 1.30 -9.20 13.50
N ALA A 43 1.64 -10.35 14.05
CA ALA A 43 2.80 -10.49 14.91
C ALA A 43 3.38 -11.91 14.82
N TYR A 44 4.61 -12.07 15.27
CA TYR A 44 5.19 -13.37 15.61
C TYR A 44 5.61 -13.37 17.06
N ARG A 45 5.73 -14.56 17.64
CA ARG A 45 6.15 -14.77 19.02
C ARG A 45 7.50 -15.50 19.03
N ASP A 46 8.45 -15.02 19.82
CA ASP A 46 9.71 -15.70 20.02
C ASP A 46 9.62 -16.83 21.08
N GLU A 47 10.71 -17.57 21.24
CA GLU A 47 10.80 -18.67 22.21
C GLU A 47 10.71 -18.18 23.67
N ALA A 48 11.08 -16.93 23.95
CA ALA A 48 10.95 -16.30 25.24
C ALA A 48 9.53 -15.81 25.55
N GLY A 49 8.65 -15.83 24.55
CA GLY A 49 7.24 -15.48 24.68
C GLY A 49 6.90 -14.02 24.34
N PHE A 50 7.86 -13.22 23.87
CA PHE A 50 7.62 -11.86 23.45
C PHE A 50 6.96 -11.82 22.08
N PHE A 51 6.00 -10.88 21.89
CA PHE A 51 5.35 -10.62 20.63
C PHE A 51 6.02 -9.46 19.90
N TYR A 52 6.31 -9.67 18.63
CA TYR A 52 6.89 -8.67 17.74
C TYR A 52 5.87 -8.30 16.67
N PHE A 53 5.54 -7.01 16.59
CA PHE A 53 4.60 -6.50 15.59
C PHE A 53 5.20 -6.61 14.18
N ALA A 54 4.44 -7.21 13.28
CA ALA A 54 4.84 -7.46 11.89
C ALA A 54 3.98 -6.69 10.85
N GLY A 55 3.09 -5.80 11.30
CA GLY A 55 2.23 -5.00 10.45
C GLY A 55 0.74 -5.25 10.68
N ARG A 56 -0.08 -4.86 9.71
CA ARG A 56 -1.53 -5.08 9.74
C ARG A 56 -1.98 -5.99 8.63
N THR A 57 -3.10 -6.69 8.84
CA THR A 57 -3.74 -7.50 7.80
C THR A 57 -4.14 -6.66 6.59
N SER A 58 -4.58 -5.41 6.82
CA SER A 58 -4.91 -4.44 5.77
C SER A 58 -3.70 -3.96 4.96
N ASP A 59 -2.50 -4.07 5.51
CA ASP A 59 -1.24 -3.61 4.91
C ASP A 59 -0.44 -4.77 4.32
N ARG A 60 -1.06 -5.94 4.19
CA ARG A 60 -0.47 -7.11 3.55
C ARG A 60 -0.55 -6.99 2.04
N LEU A 61 0.55 -7.25 1.39
CA LEU A 61 0.67 -7.31 -0.06
C LEU A 61 0.78 -8.77 -0.51
N ARG A 62 0.22 -9.06 -1.68
CA ARG A 62 0.38 -10.37 -2.34
C ARG A 62 0.87 -10.17 -3.76
N VAL A 63 2.17 -10.25 -3.94
CA VAL A 63 2.84 -10.04 -5.23
C VAL A 63 3.45 -11.37 -5.69
N ASP A 64 3.08 -11.83 -6.88
CA ASP A 64 3.60 -13.07 -7.49
C ASP A 64 3.62 -14.27 -6.52
N SER A 65 2.52 -14.50 -5.80
CA SER A 65 2.33 -15.55 -4.79
C SER A 65 3.15 -15.39 -3.50
N GLU A 66 3.89 -14.31 -3.33
CA GLU A 66 4.57 -13.95 -2.08
C GLU A 66 3.70 -13.02 -1.25
N ASN A 67 3.60 -13.32 0.04
CA ASN A 67 2.87 -12.48 0.99
C ASN A 67 3.87 -11.79 1.92
N PHE A 68 3.78 -10.47 2.03
CA PHE A 68 4.62 -9.69 2.92
C PHE A 68 3.88 -8.46 3.45
N SER A 69 4.45 -7.83 4.47
CA SER A 69 3.91 -6.62 5.09
C SER A 69 4.52 -5.37 4.44
N ALA A 70 3.78 -4.26 4.43
CA ALA A 70 4.25 -2.98 3.94
C ALA A 70 5.41 -2.41 4.78
N ALA A 71 5.40 -2.63 6.10
CA ALA A 71 6.33 -1.97 7.03
C ALA A 71 7.85 -2.23 6.76
N PRO A 72 8.31 -3.44 6.39
CA PRO A 72 9.70 -3.64 5.97
C PRO A 72 10.07 -2.81 4.74
N VAL A 73 9.18 -2.74 3.75
CA VAL A 73 9.42 -1.95 2.53
C VAL A 73 9.47 -0.47 2.87
N GLU A 74 8.51 0.05 3.65
CA GLU A 74 8.50 1.44 4.12
C GLU A 74 9.80 1.83 4.83
N ARG A 75 10.35 0.93 5.66
CA ARG A 75 11.64 1.17 6.32
C ARG A 75 12.82 1.30 5.35
N VAL A 76 12.81 0.51 4.27
CA VAL A 76 13.84 0.63 3.23
C VAL A 76 13.67 1.95 2.50
N LEU A 77 12.46 2.27 2.04
CA LEU A 77 12.19 3.50 1.28
C LEU A 77 12.49 4.77 2.08
N SER A 78 12.24 4.75 3.39
CA SER A 78 12.52 5.89 4.29
C SER A 78 14.01 6.18 4.49
N ARG A 79 14.91 5.34 3.99
CA ARG A 79 16.37 5.61 4.02
C ARG A 79 16.83 6.48 2.85
N TYR A 80 15.98 6.61 1.82
CA TYR A 80 16.33 7.43 0.67
C TYR A 80 16.39 8.91 1.07
N PRO A 81 17.46 9.64 0.69
CA PRO A 81 17.61 11.04 1.06
C PRO A 81 16.42 11.89 0.60
N GLY A 82 15.94 12.75 1.47
CA GLY A 82 14.80 13.63 1.21
C GLY A 82 13.42 13.02 1.51
N VAL A 83 13.31 11.71 1.71
CA VAL A 83 12.05 11.08 2.13
C VAL A 83 11.76 11.40 3.59
N THR A 84 10.69 12.14 3.86
CA THR A 84 10.20 12.44 5.21
C THR A 84 9.19 11.39 5.69
N LEU A 85 8.47 10.77 4.75
CA LEU A 85 7.52 9.70 5.03
C LEU A 85 7.37 8.79 3.80
N ALA A 86 7.29 7.48 4.04
CA ALA A 86 6.97 6.49 3.01
C ALA A 86 5.70 5.73 3.40
N ALA A 87 4.75 5.62 2.47
CA ALA A 87 3.56 4.80 2.60
C ALA A 87 3.55 3.74 1.50
N VAL A 88 3.50 2.46 1.89
CA VAL A 88 3.46 1.33 0.96
C VAL A 88 2.11 0.63 1.08
N TYR A 89 1.51 0.30 -0.06
CA TYR A 89 0.19 -0.32 -0.13
C TYR A 89 0.03 -1.15 -1.41
N PRO A 90 -0.87 -2.16 -1.39
CA PRO A 90 -1.20 -2.92 -2.59
C PRO A 90 -2.07 -2.11 -3.54
N VAL A 91 -1.79 -2.27 -4.83
CA VAL A 91 -2.69 -1.88 -5.93
C VAL A 91 -2.91 -3.09 -6.83
N PRO A 92 -4.03 -3.20 -7.56
CA PRO A 92 -4.27 -4.35 -8.40
C PRO A 92 -3.18 -4.54 -9.47
N ASP A 93 -2.81 -5.80 -9.74
CA ASP A 93 -2.02 -6.17 -10.91
C ASP A 93 -2.94 -6.52 -12.07
N ALA A 94 -2.52 -6.18 -13.30
CA ALA A 94 -3.30 -6.49 -14.49
C ALA A 94 -3.42 -7.99 -14.79
N ARG A 95 -2.56 -8.85 -14.23
CA ARG A 95 -2.53 -10.29 -14.47
C ARG A 95 -3.02 -11.08 -13.28
N THR A 96 -2.45 -10.87 -12.09
CA THR A 96 -2.80 -11.63 -10.88
C THR A 96 -2.34 -10.91 -9.60
N GLY A 97 -3.15 -11.03 -8.54
CA GLY A 97 -2.81 -10.46 -7.24
C GLY A 97 -2.66 -8.95 -7.26
N ASP A 98 -1.64 -8.48 -6.56
CA ASP A 98 -1.32 -7.07 -6.36
C ASP A 98 0.04 -6.71 -6.93
N GLN A 99 0.29 -5.41 -7.03
CA GLN A 99 1.60 -4.79 -7.18
C GLN A 99 1.88 -3.85 -6.01
N VAL A 100 3.14 -3.60 -5.76
CA VAL A 100 3.57 -2.63 -4.75
C VAL A 100 3.41 -1.22 -5.31
N MET A 101 2.65 -0.39 -4.62
CA MET A 101 2.68 1.05 -4.83
C MET A 101 3.21 1.73 -3.59
N ALA A 102 4.02 2.76 -3.79
CA ALA A 102 4.51 3.60 -2.72
C ALA A 102 4.18 5.07 -2.97
N THR A 103 3.83 5.78 -1.91
CA THR A 103 3.79 7.24 -1.90
C THR A 103 4.90 7.73 -1.00
N LEU A 104 5.79 8.55 -1.55
CA LEU A 104 6.92 9.16 -0.85
C LEU A 104 6.64 10.64 -0.63
N GLN A 105 6.73 11.07 0.61
CA GLN A 105 6.65 12.48 0.96
C GLN A 105 8.05 13.09 1.00
N PHE A 106 8.19 14.22 0.32
CA PHE A 106 9.38 15.07 0.28
C PHE A 106 9.03 16.49 0.71
N GLU A 107 9.97 17.20 1.32
CA GLU A 107 9.85 18.66 1.50
C GLU A 107 9.84 19.39 0.15
N ASP A 108 10.63 18.89 -0.79
CA ASP A 108 10.71 19.37 -2.18
C ASP A 108 10.57 18.19 -3.15
N PRO A 109 9.34 17.89 -3.62
CA PRO A 109 9.09 16.81 -4.58
C PRO A 109 9.84 16.95 -5.91
N GLU A 110 10.22 18.17 -6.32
CA GLU A 110 10.96 18.40 -7.56
C GLU A 110 12.43 17.94 -7.45
N SER A 111 12.93 17.75 -6.23
CA SER A 111 14.28 17.21 -5.97
C SER A 111 14.38 15.71 -6.22
N PHE A 112 13.27 15.00 -6.43
CA PHE A 112 13.26 13.55 -6.65
C PHE A 112 13.85 13.18 -8.01
N ASP A 113 14.89 12.32 -8.00
CA ASP A 113 15.46 11.73 -9.20
C ASP A 113 15.10 10.24 -9.29
N PRO A 114 14.30 9.83 -10.29
CA PRO A 114 13.88 8.44 -10.44
C PRO A 114 15.04 7.49 -10.76
N ALA A 115 16.11 7.96 -11.42
CA ALA A 115 17.26 7.12 -11.74
C ALA A 115 18.15 6.90 -10.50
N ASP A 116 18.38 7.94 -9.70
CA ASP A 116 19.09 7.83 -8.43
C ASP A 116 18.31 6.95 -7.44
N PHE A 117 17.00 7.11 -7.38
CA PHE A 117 16.14 6.24 -6.55
C PHE A 117 16.18 4.77 -6.99
N ALA A 118 16.21 4.50 -8.30
CA ALA A 118 16.37 3.14 -8.82
C ALA A 118 17.71 2.52 -8.37
N ALA A 119 18.80 3.24 -8.52
CA ALA A 119 20.13 2.80 -8.06
C ALA A 119 20.18 2.60 -6.55
N PHE A 120 19.53 3.48 -5.78
CA PHE A 120 19.37 3.31 -4.33
C PHE A 120 18.67 1.99 -4.00
N LEU A 121 17.54 1.66 -4.65
CA LEU A 121 16.81 0.43 -4.39
C LEU A 121 17.62 -0.83 -4.71
N GLU A 122 18.37 -0.82 -5.83
CA GLU A 122 19.26 -1.92 -6.22
C GLU A 122 20.37 -2.18 -5.20
N ALA A 123 20.81 -1.13 -4.51
CA ALA A 123 21.86 -1.21 -3.49
C ALA A 123 21.35 -1.74 -2.13
N GLN A 124 20.03 -1.93 -1.93
CA GLN A 124 19.48 -2.35 -0.64
C GLN A 124 19.47 -3.88 -0.50
N PRO A 125 20.32 -4.49 0.35
CA PRO A 125 20.43 -5.94 0.48
C PRO A 125 19.20 -6.58 1.18
N ASP A 126 18.44 -5.76 1.91
CA ASP A 126 17.25 -6.17 2.65
C ASP A 126 15.94 -5.85 1.92
N LEU A 127 16.01 -5.38 0.67
CA LEU A 127 14.84 -5.25 -0.19
C LEU A 127 14.59 -6.58 -0.91
N GLY A 128 13.50 -7.25 -0.58
CA GLY A 128 13.09 -8.46 -1.29
C GLY A 128 12.88 -8.21 -2.78
N THR A 129 13.18 -9.20 -3.61
CA THR A 129 13.16 -9.08 -5.07
C THR A 129 11.81 -8.64 -5.66
N LYS A 130 10.71 -8.89 -4.93
CA LYS A 130 9.34 -8.52 -5.32
C LYS A 130 8.79 -7.32 -4.56
N TRP A 131 9.61 -6.74 -3.66
CA TRP A 131 9.18 -5.68 -2.76
C TRP A 131 9.38 -4.28 -3.34
N ALA A 132 10.25 -4.16 -4.33
CA ALA A 132 10.49 -2.88 -5.01
C ALA A 132 9.18 -2.35 -5.62
N PRO A 133 8.81 -1.07 -5.37
CA PRO A 133 7.58 -0.49 -5.89
C PRO A 133 7.45 -0.63 -7.40
N ARG A 134 6.28 -1.03 -7.88
CA ARG A 134 5.91 -0.99 -9.29
C ARG A 134 5.45 0.39 -9.70
N PHE A 135 4.75 1.05 -8.79
CA PHE A 135 4.25 2.42 -8.95
C PHE A 135 4.74 3.28 -7.80
N LEU A 136 5.05 4.52 -8.10
CA LEU A 136 5.59 5.48 -7.15
C LEU A 136 4.94 6.85 -7.37
N SER A 137 4.35 7.40 -6.33
CA SER A 137 3.89 8.79 -6.27
C SER A 137 4.81 9.60 -5.36
N VAL A 138 5.20 10.78 -5.79
CA VAL A 138 6.05 11.70 -5.01
C VAL A 138 5.23 12.96 -4.72
N VAL A 139 5.09 13.28 -3.43
CA VAL A 139 4.17 14.30 -2.95
C VAL A 139 4.81 15.20 -1.90
N SER A 140 4.28 16.41 -1.71
CA SER A 140 4.63 17.28 -0.56
C SER A 140 3.93 16.84 0.72
N ASP A 141 2.70 16.32 0.62
CA ASP A 141 1.90 15.89 1.75
C ASP A 141 1.17 14.58 1.48
N VAL A 142 1.30 13.63 2.40
CA VAL A 142 0.55 12.37 2.38
C VAL A 142 -0.80 12.56 3.08
N PRO A 143 -1.93 12.07 2.52
CA PRO A 143 -3.22 12.18 3.17
C PRO A 143 -3.23 11.47 4.53
N VAL A 144 -3.67 12.19 5.56
CA VAL A 144 -3.77 11.69 6.93
C VAL A 144 -5.21 11.65 7.42
N THR A 145 -5.48 10.78 8.38
CA THR A 145 -6.75 10.73 9.10
C THR A 145 -6.84 11.87 10.11
N ALA A 146 -8.03 12.09 10.69
CA ALA A 146 -8.22 13.05 11.79
C ALA A 146 -7.31 12.79 13.02
N THR A 147 -6.81 11.55 13.17
CA THR A 147 -5.87 11.15 14.23
C THR A 147 -4.40 11.19 13.78
N GLN A 148 -4.08 11.92 12.70
CA GLN A 148 -2.73 12.08 12.15
C GLN A 148 -2.03 10.76 11.73
N LYS A 149 -2.81 9.74 11.35
CA LYS A 149 -2.27 8.51 10.76
C LYS A 149 -2.41 8.56 9.25
N ILE A 150 -1.48 7.98 8.52
CA ILE A 150 -1.55 7.87 7.06
C ILE A 150 -2.88 7.21 6.66
N ASN A 151 -3.61 7.86 5.76
CA ASN A 151 -4.87 7.35 5.22
C ASN A 151 -4.61 6.39 4.04
N LYS A 152 -4.03 5.22 4.32
CA LYS A 152 -3.78 4.20 3.29
C LYS A 152 -5.03 3.76 2.50
N PRO A 153 -6.24 3.67 3.10
CA PRO A 153 -7.45 3.41 2.33
C PRO A 153 -7.70 4.42 1.21
N SER A 154 -7.44 5.72 1.44
CA SER A 154 -7.53 6.74 0.40
C SER A 154 -6.50 6.51 -0.69
N LEU A 155 -5.22 6.32 -0.31
CA LEU A 155 -4.13 6.06 -1.26
C LEU A 155 -4.40 4.83 -2.14
N ARG A 156 -4.92 3.74 -1.57
CA ARG A 156 -5.28 2.53 -2.32
C ARG A 156 -6.43 2.75 -3.29
N ARG A 157 -7.45 3.51 -2.89
CA ARG A 157 -8.60 3.81 -3.73
C ARG A 157 -8.19 4.65 -4.94
N ASP A 158 -7.36 5.68 -4.70
CA ASP A 158 -6.95 6.63 -5.71
C ASP A 158 -5.80 6.05 -6.59
N ALA A 159 -4.97 5.17 -6.02
CA ALA A 159 -3.86 4.46 -6.67
C ALA A 159 -3.00 5.43 -7.51
N TRP A 160 -2.89 5.18 -8.81
CA TRP A 160 -2.17 6.04 -9.75
C TRP A 160 -3.00 7.15 -10.40
N LEU A 161 -4.28 7.29 -10.00
CA LEU A 161 -5.18 8.36 -10.47
C LEU A 161 -5.13 9.57 -9.53
N VAL A 162 -3.95 10.11 -9.32
CA VAL A 162 -3.67 11.29 -8.49
C VAL A 162 -3.21 12.45 -9.38
N ASN A 163 -3.24 13.67 -8.85
CA ASN A 163 -2.83 14.85 -9.60
C ASN A 163 -1.31 15.01 -9.69
N GLU A 164 -0.60 14.37 -8.77
CA GLU A 164 0.85 14.42 -8.66
C GLU A 164 1.50 13.50 -9.71
N THR A 165 2.78 13.70 -9.97
CA THR A 165 3.53 12.84 -10.88
C THR A 165 3.63 11.42 -10.32
N VAL A 166 3.16 10.47 -11.11
CA VAL A 166 3.31 9.04 -10.84
C VAL A 166 4.38 8.47 -11.75
N PHE A 167 5.30 7.73 -11.16
CA PHE A 167 6.29 6.93 -11.88
C PHE A 167 5.90 5.46 -11.85
N HIS A 168 6.31 4.72 -12.86
CA HIS A 168 6.09 3.27 -12.91
C HIS A 168 7.31 2.55 -13.49
N ARG A 169 7.42 1.27 -13.20
CA ARG A 169 8.37 0.36 -13.83
C ARG A 169 7.66 -0.47 -14.90
N PRO A 170 7.92 -0.28 -16.18
CA PRO A 170 7.26 -1.05 -17.25
C PRO A 170 7.74 -2.49 -17.31
N GLY A 171 9.00 -2.74 -16.95
CA GLY A 171 9.68 -4.04 -17.00
C GLY A 171 9.92 -4.68 -15.64
N ARG A 172 10.83 -5.65 -15.61
CA ARG A 172 11.30 -6.31 -14.38
C ARG A 172 12.43 -5.53 -13.70
N ASP A 173 13.20 -4.79 -14.50
CA ASP A 173 14.30 -3.98 -14.00
C ASP A 173 13.81 -2.85 -13.09
N ILE A 174 14.64 -2.43 -12.16
CA ILE A 174 14.34 -1.28 -11.30
C ILE A 174 14.68 -0.01 -12.07
N ALA A 175 13.82 0.36 -13.01
CA ALA A 175 13.90 1.59 -13.78
C ALA A 175 12.53 2.26 -13.81
N PHE A 176 12.47 3.50 -13.36
CA PHE A 176 11.24 4.26 -13.27
C PHE A 176 11.12 5.24 -14.42
N GLU A 177 9.95 5.31 -15.02
CA GLU A 177 9.55 6.32 -15.99
C GLU A 177 8.21 6.93 -15.58
N VAL A 178 7.90 8.12 -16.08
CA VAL A 178 6.63 8.78 -15.79
C VAL A 178 5.49 7.93 -16.37
N LEU A 179 4.45 7.72 -15.58
CA LEU A 179 3.19 7.09 -16.01
C LEU A 179 2.37 8.14 -16.77
N ASP A 180 2.77 8.41 -18.03
CA ASP A 180 2.05 9.31 -18.91
C ASP A 180 0.73 8.72 -19.44
N GLU A 181 -0.02 9.50 -20.19
CA GLU A 181 -1.31 9.06 -20.76
C GLU A 181 -1.16 7.81 -21.65
N ASN A 182 -0.05 7.69 -22.40
CA ASN A 182 0.19 6.53 -23.25
C ASN A 182 0.53 5.28 -22.42
N ALA A 183 1.33 5.43 -21.35
CA ALA A 183 1.66 4.35 -20.44
C ALA A 183 0.41 3.90 -19.67
N LEU A 184 -0.42 4.85 -19.23
CA LEU A 184 -1.70 4.56 -18.58
C LEU A 184 -2.66 3.82 -19.50
N ALA A 185 -2.81 4.27 -20.77
CA ALA A 185 -3.65 3.57 -21.74
C ALA A 185 -3.18 2.13 -22.01
N ARG A 186 -1.86 1.91 -22.08
CA ARG A 186 -1.29 0.54 -22.19
C ARG A 186 -1.60 -0.31 -20.97
N LEU A 187 -1.53 0.28 -19.76
CA LEU A 187 -1.87 -0.39 -18.51
C LEU A 187 -3.35 -0.77 -18.48
N GLU A 188 -4.25 0.15 -18.80
CA GLU A 188 -5.70 -0.09 -18.87
C GLU A 188 -6.03 -1.21 -19.88
N ALA A 189 -5.46 -1.17 -21.07
CA ALA A 189 -5.61 -2.22 -22.07
C ALA A 189 -5.15 -3.60 -21.57
N LEU A 190 -4.08 -3.65 -20.77
CA LEU A 190 -3.60 -4.89 -20.17
C LEU A 190 -4.60 -5.46 -19.15
N PHE A 191 -5.25 -4.61 -18.37
CA PHE A 191 -6.33 -5.03 -17.47
C PHE A 191 -7.53 -5.59 -18.25
N GLU A 192 -7.93 -4.95 -19.36
CA GLU A 192 -9.00 -5.43 -20.21
C GLU A 192 -8.68 -6.79 -20.83
N GLN A 193 -7.48 -6.94 -21.42
CA GLN A 193 -7.01 -8.22 -22.01
C GLN A 193 -7.04 -9.39 -21.04
N ASN A 194 -6.82 -9.14 -19.75
CA ASN A 194 -6.83 -10.17 -18.71
C ASN A 194 -8.19 -10.28 -17.97
N GLY A 195 -9.24 -9.59 -18.43
CA GLY A 195 -10.57 -9.63 -17.81
C GLY A 195 -10.63 -8.99 -16.42
N ARG A 196 -9.67 -8.11 -16.09
CA ARG A 196 -9.53 -7.49 -14.77
C ARG A 196 -9.87 -5.99 -14.77
N ALA A 197 -10.49 -5.47 -15.82
CA ALA A 197 -10.86 -4.05 -15.93
C ALA A 197 -11.70 -3.55 -14.73
N HIS A 198 -12.49 -4.44 -14.10
CA HIS A 198 -13.29 -4.13 -12.91
C HIS A 198 -12.46 -3.79 -11.66
N LEU A 199 -11.15 -4.03 -11.67
CA LEU A 199 -10.21 -3.71 -10.59
C LEU A 199 -9.48 -2.38 -10.80
N LEU A 200 -9.66 -1.75 -11.96
CA LEU A 200 -9.06 -0.44 -12.21
C LEU A 200 -9.58 0.58 -11.18
N PRO A 201 -8.71 1.48 -10.69
CA PRO A 201 -9.17 2.55 -9.82
C PRO A 201 -10.19 3.42 -10.55
N LEU A 202 -11.22 3.83 -9.82
CA LEU A 202 -12.28 4.67 -10.38
C LEU A 202 -11.75 6.09 -10.57
N LYS A 203 -11.83 6.61 -11.79
CA LYS A 203 -11.53 8.03 -12.03
C LYS A 203 -12.43 8.88 -11.13
N PRO A 204 -11.89 9.87 -10.42
CA PRO A 204 -12.71 10.80 -9.65
C PRO A 204 -13.81 11.33 -10.57
N ALA A 205 -15.07 11.29 -10.11
CA ALA A 205 -16.16 11.89 -10.89
C ALA A 205 -15.79 13.36 -11.10
N GLU A 206 -15.79 13.82 -12.36
CA GLU A 206 -15.63 15.23 -12.68
C GLU A 206 -16.71 16.00 -11.90
N THR A 207 -16.28 16.67 -10.83
CA THR A 207 -17.19 17.52 -10.08
C THR A 207 -17.50 18.71 -10.97
N THR A 208 -18.58 18.59 -11.74
CA THR A 208 -19.16 19.71 -12.49
C THR A 208 -19.60 20.73 -11.46
N ILE A 209 -18.73 21.69 -11.16
CA ILE A 209 -19.11 22.90 -10.42
C ILE A 209 -20.11 23.63 -11.31
N LYS A 210 -21.38 23.35 -11.07
CA LYS A 210 -22.43 24.25 -11.60
C LYS A 210 -22.31 25.53 -10.77
N GLU A 211 -21.58 26.50 -11.31
CA GLU A 211 -21.73 27.89 -10.90
C GLU A 211 -23.22 28.25 -11.04
N LYS A 212 -23.86 28.42 -9.88
CA LYS A 212 -25.14 29.10 -9.85
C LYS A 212 -24.88 30.60 -10.08
N ALA A 213 -25.21 31.06 -11.26
CA ALA A 213 -25.42 32.44 -11.53
C ALA A 213 -26.66 32.99 -10.76
#